data_6daf9083d7aa9f97273dd4c08324b54c
#
_entry.id   6daf9083d7aa9f97273dd4c08324b54c
#
_cell.length_a   1.000
_cell.length_b   1.000
_cell.length_c   1.000
_cell.angle_alpha   90.00
_cell.angle_beta   90.00
_cell.angle_gamma   90.00
#
_symmetry.space_group_name_H-M   'P 1'
#
loop_
_entity.id
_entity.type
_entity.pdbx_description
1 polymer ?
#
loop_
_entity_poly.entity_id
_entity_poly.type
_entity_poly.pdbx_seq_one_letter_code
_entity_poly.pdbx_strand_id
1 'polypeptide(L)'
;MTEDTDKVVPLKGRKKTEPTDERTLTRKWGKETMAANYTVIPCALLRGQARLKIGPNELAVLIHLIDHWWQPEAMPWPSKKTLAERLGVSTKTVQRAIVVLEEEGLLLRKERYHKAGGRTSNEYDLTPLVARLKDIAKDMDDASKEAKAVKKAAERPGLKKRSKAAK
;
A
#
# COMPACT_ATOMS: atom_id res chain seq x y z
N MET A 1 35.36 27.07 19.05
CA MET A 1 35.54 26.02 18.02
C MET A 1 35.03 24.71 18.61
N THR A 2 33.81 24.39 18.37
CA THR A 2 33.18 23.14 18.81
C THR A 2 32.92 22.31 17.55
N GLU A 3 33.67 21.23 17.39
CA GLU A 3 33.48 20.26 16.32
C GLU A 3 32.19 19.49 16.58
N ASP A 4 31.20 19.75 15.75
CA ASP A 4 29.96 18.95 15.67
C ASP A 4 30.26 17.74 14.82
N THR A 5 30.63 16.63 15.48
CA THR A 5 30.84 15.33 14.83
C THR A 5 29.47 14.78 14.44
N ASP A 6 29.14 14.94 13.18
CA ASP A 6 28.00 14.35 12.48
C ASP A 6 28.03 12.81 12.64
N LYS A 7 27.34 12.29 13.67
CA LYS A 7 27.18 10.86 13.90
C LYS A 7 26.25 10.28 12.84
N VAL A 8 26.83 9.79 11.77
CA VAL A 8 26.11 8.96 10.80
C VAL A 8 25.55 7.72 11.50
N VAL A 9 24.27 7.74 11.83
CA VAL A 9 23.57 6.59 12.39
C VAL A 9 23.28 5.60 11.26
N PRO A 10 23.84 4.37 11.28
CA PRO A 10 23.58 3.39 10.23
C PRO A 10 22.08 3.03 10.21
N LEU A 11 21.44 3.19 9.08
CA LEU A 11 20.06 2.77 8.84
C LEU A 11 19.95 1.25 9.04
N LYS A 12 19.43 0.81 10.18
CA LYS A 12 19.09 -0.59 10.40
C LYS A 12 18.06 -1.00 9.35
N GLY A 13 18.42 -1.96 8.51
CA GLY A 13 17.52 -2.55 7.53
C GLY A 13 16.21 -2.98 8.21
N ARG A 14 15.08 -2.59 7.62
CA ARG A 14 13.74 -2.93 8.13
C ARG A 14 13.62 -4.45 8.18
N LYS A 15 13.58 -5.04 9.36
CA LYS A 15 13.26 -6.48 9.52
C LYS A 15 11.93 -6.76 8.87
N LYS A 16 11.74 -7.93 8.22
CA LYS A 16 10.42 -8.42 7.83
C LYS A 16 9.54 -8.33 9.08
N THR A 17 8.52 -7.49 9.03
CA THR A 17 7.53 -7.44 10.09
C THR A 17 6.77 -8.76 10.05
N GLU A 18 6.87 -9.53 11.13
CA GLU A 18 5.89 -10.56 11.47
C GLU A 18 4.48 -9.98 11.39
N PRO A 19 3.43 -10.80 11.18
CA PRO A 19 2.06 -10.30 11.18
C PRO A 19 1.88 -9.40 12.39
N THR A 20 1.45 -8.17 12.14
CA THR A 20 1.47 -7.11 13.15
C THR A 20 0.43 -7.46 14.21
N ASP A 21 0.91 -7.97 15.34
CA ASP A 21 0.08 -8.26 16.52
C ASP A 21 -0.61 -6.97 16.97
N GLU A 22 -1.87 -7.06 17.35
CA GLU A 22 -2.68 -5.95 17.87
C GLU A 22 -1.99 -5.21 19.02
N ARG A 23 -1.23 -5.94 19.86
CA ARG A 23 -0.39 -5.35 20.91
C ARG A 23 0.67 -4.41 20.35
N THR A 24 1.29 -4.75 19.21
CA THR A 24 2.29 -3.93 18.54
C THR A 24 1.66 -2.67 17.95
N LEU A 25 0.47 -2.78 17.38
CA LEU A 25 -0.29 -1.63 16.89
C LEU A 25 -0.68 -0.70 18.03
N THR A 26 -1.21 -1.24 19.12
CA THR A 26 -1.57 -0.47 20.31
C THR A 26 -0.38 0.26 20.92
N ARG A 27 0.81 -0.37 20.97
CA ARG A 27 2.04 0.28 21.45
C ARG A 27 2.51 1.42 20.54
N LYS A 28 2.22 1.31 19.23
CA LYS A 28 2.61 2.32 18.23
C LYS A 28 1.66 3.51 18.18
N TRP A 29 0.36 3.24 18.24
CA TRP A 29 -0.68 4.24 17.98
C TRP A 29 -1.45 4.72 19.22
N GLY A 30 -1.30 4.02 20.33
CA GLY A 30 -2.08 4.26 21.55
C GLY A 30 -3.40 3.49 21.55
N LYS A 31 -3.92 3.23 22.75
CA LYS A 31 -5.14 2.45 22.95
C LYS A 31 -6.38 3.17 22.41
N GLU A 32 -6.43 4.47 22.62
CA GLU A 32 -7.56 5.32 22.20
C GLU A 32 -7.69 5.36 20.68
N THR A 33 -6.58 5.51 19.97
CA THR A 33 -6.55 5.52 18.51
C THR A 33 -6.98 4.16 17.94
N MET A 34 -6.53 3.06 18.55
CA MET A 34 -6.92 1.72 18.11
C MET A 34 -8.39 1.42 18.38
N ALA A 35 -8.96 1.94 19.47
CA ALA A 35 -10.37 1.80 19.79
C ALA A 35 -11.30 2.53 18.78
N ALA A 36 -10.78 3.54 18.08
CA ALA A 36 -11.50 4.24 17.01
C ALA A 36 -11.50 3.49 15.66
N ASN A 37 -11.04 2.24 15.63
CA ASN A 37 -10.80 1.39 14.46
C ASN A 37 -9.54 1.76 13.66
N TYR A 38 -9.14 0.87 12.77
CA TYR A 38 -8.00 1.06 11.88
C TYR A 38 -8.21 0.34 10.55
N THR A 39 -7.59 0.87 9.51
CA THR A 39 -7.62 0.26 8.18
C THR A 39 -6.27 -0.33 7.83
N VAL A 40 -6.27 -1.54 7.26
CA VAL A 40 -5.06 -2.22 6.80
C VAL A 40 -4.82 -1.91 5.33
N ILE A 41 -3.65 -1.36 5.03
CA ILE A 41 -3.25 -1.01 3.67
C ILE A 41 -2.03 -1.84 3.27
N PRO A 42 -2.09 -2.60 2.16
CA PRO A 42 -0.95 -3.36 1.67
C PRO A 42 0.23 -2.44 1.30
N CYS A 43 1.45 -2.80 1.73
CA CYS A 43 2.65 -2.04 1.36
C CYS A 43 2.86 -1.99 -0.17
N ALA A 44 2.37 -2.98 -0.90
CA ALA A 44 2.41 -3.01 -2.37
C ALA A 44 1.66 -1.83 -3.00
N LEU A 45 0.55 -1.36 -2.40
CA LEU A 45 -0.17 -0.17 -2.87
C LEU A 45 0.70 1.08 -2.77
N LEU A 46 1.30 1.32 -1.59
CA LEU A 46 2.11 2.52 -1.35
C LEU A 46 3.41 2.52 -2.16
N ARG A 47 4.10 1.39 -2.23
CA ARG A 47 5.38 1.26 -2.95
C ARG A 47 5.19 1.13 -4.45
N GLY A 48 4.05 0.60 -4.89
CA GLY A 48 3.69 0.41 -6.28
C GLY A 48 2.98 1.61 -6.90
N GLN A 49 2.79 2.72 -6.20
CA GLN A 49 1.98 3.86 -6.67
C GLN A 49 2.38 4.35 -8.08
N ALA A 50 3.67 4.53 -8.34
CA ALA A 50 4.15 4.93 -9.67
C ALA A 50 3.85 3.87 -10.75
N ARG A 51 3.92 2.58 -10.43
CA ARG A 51 3.60 1.48 -11.34
C ARG A 51 2.09 1.37 -11.62
N LEU A 52 1.27 1.79 -10.67
CA LEU A 52 -0.18 1.89 -10.80
C LEU A 52 -0.60 3.16 -11.55
N LYS A 53 0.33 4.06 -11.86
CA LYS A 53 0.12 5.36 -12.54
C LYS A 53 -0.92 6.24 -11.84
N ILE A 54 -0.95 6.20 -10.52
CA ILE A 54 -1.88 6.98 -9.72
C ILE A 54 -1.16 8.10 -8.96
N GLY A 55 -1.79 9.26 -8.92
CA GLY A 55 -1.34 10.42 -8.17
C GLY A 55 -1.81 10.41 -6.71
N PRO A 56 -1.48 11.48 -5.96
CA PRO A 56 -1.86 11.59 -4.55
C PRO A 56 -3.38 11.59 -4.31
N ASN A 57 -4.16 12.21 -5.19
CA ASN A 57 -5.62 12.26 -5.04
C ASN A 57 -6.25 10.89 -5.25
N GLU A 58 -5.80 10.16 -6.26
CA GLU A 58 -6.26 8.79 -6.57
C GLU A 58 -5.91 7.85 -5.41
N LEU A 59 -4.68 7.95 -4.89
CA LEU A 59 -4.26 7.16 -3.72
C LEU A 59 -5.12 7.50 -2.49
N ALA A 60 -5.37 8.78 -2.22
CA ALA A 60 -6.21 9.20 -1.09
C ALA A 60 -7.64 8.66 -1.23
N VAL A 61 -8.22 8.75 -2.41
CA VAL A 61 -9.56 8.18 -2.69
C VAL A 61 -9.56 6.67 -2.49
N LEU A 62 -8.54 5.94 -2.98
CA LEU A 62 -8.42 4.49 -2.77
C LEU A 62 -8.34 4.12 -1.29
N ILE A 63 -7.55 4.84 -0.51
CA ILE A 63 -7.43 4.61 0.94
C ILE A 63 -8.80 4.74 1.61
N HIS A 64 -9.59 5.76 1.27
CA HIS A 64 -10.93 5.92 1.81
C HIS A 64 -11.92 4.87 1.30
N LEU A 65 -11.78 4.38 0.08
CA LEU A 65 -12.58 3.25 -0.41
C LEU A 65 -12.25 1.97 0.35
N ILE A 66 -10.97 1.70 0.62
CA ILE A 66 -10.50 0.56 1.41
C ILE A 66 -11.00 0.67 2.86
N ASP A 67 -11.05 1.86 3.45
CA ASP A 67 -11.60 2.12 4.77
C ASP A 67 -13.10 1.75 4.88
N HIS A 68 -13.86 1.88 3.80
CA HIS A 68 -15.26 1.46 3.72
C HIS A 68 -15.45 0.00 3.31
N TRP A 69 -14.38 -0.71 3.00
CA TRP A 69 -14.42 -2.12 2.58
C TRP A 69 -14.20 -3.05 3.78
N TRP A 70 -15.26 -3.28 4.53
CA TRP A 70 -15.19 -4.04 5.79
C TRP A 70 -15.27 -5.56 5.61
N GLN A 71 -15.92 -6.03 4.54
CA GLN A 71 -16.11 -7.44 4.25
C GLN A 71 -15.64 -7.74 2.82
N PRO A 72 -14.92 -8.83 2.59
CA PRO A 72 -14.40 -9.18 1.26
C PRO A 72 -15.48 -9.28 0.18
N GLU A 73 -16.69 -9.73 0.57
CA GLU A 73 -17.83 -9.97 -0.32
C GLU A 73 -18.67 -8.70 -0.57
N ALA A 74 -18.52 -7.68 0.25
CA ALA A 74 -19.30 -6.45 0.17
C ALA A 74 -18.49 -5.34 -0.47
N MET A 75 -18.98 -4.79 -1.57
CA MET A 75 -18.33 -3.64 -2.20
C MET A 75 -18.54 -2.37 -1.37
N PRO A 76 -17.52 -1.52 -1.21
CA PRO A 76 -17.70 -0.22 -0.57
C PRO A 76 -18.59 0.70 -1.43
N TRP A 77 -19.44 1.50 -0.77
CA TRP A 77 -20.38 2.41 -1.45
C TRP A 77 -20.41 3.85 -0.88
N PRO A 78 -19.30 4.45 -0.47
CA PRO A 78 -19.34 5.81 0.01
C PRO A 78 -19.81 6.77 -1.09
N SER A 79 -20.55 7.82 -0.69
CA SER A 79 -20.92 8.87 -1.65
C SER A 79 -19.69 9.72 -2.01
N LYS A 80 -19.68 10.29 -3.22
CA LYS A 80 -18.63 11.25 -3.60
C LYS A 80 -18.59 12.46 -2.67
N LYS A 81 -19.72 12.84 -2.11
CA LYS A 81 -19.83 13.92 -1.11
C LYS A 81 -19.09 13.53 0.18
N THR A 82 -19.34 12.34 0.70
CA THR A 82 -18.65 11.80 1.90
C THR A 82 -17.14 11.75 1.71
N LEU A 83 -16.68 11.26 0.55
CA LEU A 83 -15.26 11.23 0.22
C LEU A 83 -14.66 12.64 0.13
N ALA A 84 -15.36 13.57 -0.51
CA ALA A 84 -14.93 14.95 -0.66
C ALA A 84 -14.80 15.67 0.69
N GLU A 85 -15.78 15.50 1.57
CA GLU A 85 -15.79 16.06 2.93
C GLU A 85 -14.63 15.51 3.78
N ARG A 86 -14.39 14.18 3.75
CA ARG A 86 -13.28 13.56 4.49
C ARG A 86 -11.90 13.97 3.96
N LEU A 87 -11.76 14.17 2.65
CA LEU A 87 -10.50 14.55 2.01
C LEU A 87 -10.26 16.07 2.00
N GLY A 88 -11.25 16.88 2.35
CA GLY A 88 -11.16 18.36 2.26
C GLY A 88 -11.04 18.87 0.82
N VAL A 89 -11.60 18.16 -0.17
CA VAL A 89 -11.53 18.49 -1.60
C VAL A 89 -12.93 18.63 -2.21
N SER A 90 -13.01 19.10 -3.45
CA SER A 90 -14.28 19.18 -4.16
C SER A 90 -14.78 17.81 -4.62
N THR A 91 -16.09 17.63 -4.72
CA THR A 91 -16.70 16.43 -5.32
C THR A 91 -16.23 16.21 -6.77
N LYS A 92 -15.89 17.27 -7.49
CA LYS A 92 -15.31 17.21 -8.83
C LYS A 92 -13.90 16.59 -8.82
N THR A 93 -13.09 16.91 -7.82
CA THR A 93 -11.76 16.30 -7.63
C THR A 93 -11.89 14.79 -7.36
N VAL A 94 -12.80 14.39 -6.47
CA VAL A 94 -13.09 12.97 -6.21
C VAL A 94 -13.57 12.26 -7.47
N GLN A 95 -14.49 12.90 -8.23
CA GLN A 95 -14.99 12.34 -9.49
C GLN A 95 -13.86 12.10 -10.50
N ARG A 96 -12.93 13.05 -10.65
CA ARG A 96 -11.77 12.91 -11.55
C ARG A 96 -10.86 11.76 -11.10
N ALA A 97 -10.55 11.69 -9.81
CA ALA A 97 -9.76 10.61 -9.28
C ALA A 97 -10.39 9.23 -9.52
N ILE A 98 -11.71 9.10 -9.33
CA ILE A 98 -12.43 7.85 -9.63
C ILE A 98 -12.33 7.50 -11.12
N VAL A 99 -12.45 8.47 -12.02
CA VAL A 99 -12.31 8.24 -13.48
C VAL A 99 -10.91 7.71 -13.80
N VAL A 100 -9.86 8.35 -13.28
CA VAL A 100 -8.48 7.88 -13.49
C VAL A 100 -8.29 6.45 -12.96
N LEU A 101 -8.85 6.13 -11.79
CA LEU A 101 -8.78 4.78 -11.23
C LEU A 101 -9.51 3.73 -12.08
N GLU A 102 -10.61 4.11 -12.75
CA GLU A 102 -11.31 3.27 -13.72
C GLU A 102 -10.49 3.09 -15.02
N GLU A 103 -9.93 4.18 -15.54
CA GLU A 103 -9.09 4.16 -16.75
C GLU A 103 -7.83 3.31 -16.59
N GLU A 104 -7.19 3.36 -15.42
CA GLU A 104 -6.04 2.51 -15.09
C GLU A 104 -6.45 1.06 -14.69
N GLY A 105 -7.75 0.74 -14.74
CA GLY A 105 -8.28 -0.60 -14.48
C GLY A 105 -8.06 -1.05 -13.03
N LEU A 106 -8.14 -0.14 -12.06
CA LEU A 106 -7.93 -0.41 -10.64
C LEU A 106 -9.24 -0.59 -9.88
N LEU A 107 -10.33 -0.07 -10.39
CA LEU A 107 -11.66 -0.27 -9.84
C LEU A 107 -12.72 -0.32 -10.95
N LEU A 108 -13.87 -0.92 -10.62
CA LEU A 108 -15.07 -0.87 -11.45
C LEU A 108 -16.19 -0.22 -10.64
N ARG A 109 -16.84 0.77 -11.25
CA ARG A 109 -17.98 1.45 -10.64
C ARG A 109 -19.27 0.77 -11.08
N LYS A 110 -20.11 0.38 -10.11
CA LYS A 110 -21.45 -0.18 -10.35
C LYS A 110 -22.50 0.79 -9.86
N GLU A 111 -23.52 1.01 -10.68
CA GLU A 111 -24.66 1.83 -10.29
C GLU A 111 -25.54 1.10 -9.29
N ARG A 112 -26.06 1.82 -8.31
CA ARG A 112 -26.92 1.30 -7.27
C ARG A 112 -28.22 2.09 -7.20
N TYR A 113 -29.32 1.38 -7.04
CA TYR A 113 -30.66 1.96 -6.98
C TYR A 113 -31.36 1.54 -5.70
N HIS A 114 -32.19 2.41 -5.15
CA HIS A 114 -33.06 2.07 -4.04
C HIS A 114 -34.17 1.12 -4.50
N LYS A 115 -34.64 0.26 -3.58
CA LYS A 115 -35.80 -0.63 -3.85
C LYS A 115 -37.08 0.14 -4.25
N ALA A 116 -37.24 1.37 -3.76
CA ALA A 116 -38.35 2.26 -4.08
C ALA A 116 -38.14 3.09 -5.36
N GLY A 117 -37.08 2.83 -6.15
CA GLY A 117 -36.67 3.65 -7.27
C GLY A 117 -35.79 4.83 -6.84
N GLY A 118 -35.02 5.36 -7.77
CA GLY A 118 -34.05 6.44 -7.53
C GLY A 118 -32.62 5.95 -7.38
N ARG A 119 -31.71 6.73 -7.97
CA ARG A 119 -30.26 6.46 -7.94
C ARG A 119 -29.66 6.81 -6.60
N THR A 120 -28.84 5.93 -6.05
CA THR A 120 -28.08 6.17 -4.83
C THR A 120 -26.58 6.27 -5.11
N SER A 121 -25.73 6.23 -4.08
CA SER A 121 -24.26 6.18 -4.26
C SER A 121 -23.88 4.92 -5.04
N ASN A 122 -22.84 5.03 -5.87
CA ASN A 122 -22.29 3.87 -6.58
C ASN A 122 -21.63 2.90 -5.61
N GLU A 123 -21.54 1.65 -6.02
CA GLU A 123 -20.63 0.66 -5.45
C GLU A 123 -19.30 0.67 -6.22
N TYR A 124 -18.23 0.36 -5.52
CA TYR A 124 -16.88 0.34 -6.07
C TYR A 124 -16.26 -1.04 -5.90
N ASP A 125 -16.11 -1.77 -7.00
CA ASP A 125 -15.46 -3.08 -7.01
C ASP A 125 -13.94 -2.90 -7.08
N LEU A 126 -13.23 -3.28 -6.02
CA LEU A 126 -11.78 -3.18 -5.91
C LEU A 126 -11.06 -4.49 -6.28
N THR A 127 -11.77 -5.50 -6.79
CA THR A 127 -11.17 -6.76 -7.24
C THR A 127 -10.03 -6.56 -8.25
N PRO A 128 -10.13 -5.64 -9.23
CA PRO A 128 -9.04 -5.39 -10.17
C PRO A 128 -7.78 -4.84 -9.48
N LEU A 129 -7.95 -3.95 -8.49
CA LEU A 129 -6.84 -3.47 -7.67
C LEU A 129 -6.13 -4.62 -6.95
N VAL A 130 -6.89 -5.52 -6.33
CA VAL A 130 -6.33 -6.69 -5.62
C VAL A 130 -5.49 -7.56 -6.55
N ALA A 131 -5.98 -7.83 -7.77
CA ALA A 131 -5.23 -8.58 -8.77
C ALA A 131 -3.92 -7.88 -9.12
N ARG A 132 -3.97 -6.58 -9.42
CA ARG A 132 -2.78 -5.78 -9.76
C ARG A 132 -1.76 -5.72 -8.62
N LEU A 133 -2.23 -5.63 -7.37
CA LEU A 133 -1.36 -5.62 -6.20
C LEU A 133 -0.68 -6.98 -5.94
N LYS A 134 -1.32 -8.09 -6.29
CA LYS A 134 -0.69 -9.42 -6.22
C LYS A 134 0.52 -9.53 -7.15
N ASP A 135 0.41 -9.02 -8.38
CA ASP A 135 1.52 -9.00 -9.33
C ASP A 135 2.68 -8.13 -8.82
N ILE A 136 2.36 -6.91 -8.36
CA ILE A 136 3.37 -6.00 -7.78
C ILE A 136 4.05 -6.63 -6.56
N ALA A 137 3.29 -7.28 -5.69
CA ALA A 137 3.84 -7.92 -4.49
C ALA A 137 4.77 -9.08 -4.83
N LYS A 138 4.44 -9.86 -5.88
CA LYS A 138 5.29 -10.94 -6.40
C LYS A 138 6.62 -10.39 -6.91
N ASP A 139 6.58 -9.38 -7.78
CA ASP A 139 7.79 -8.73 -8.31
C ASP A 139 8.68 -8.16 -7.19
N MET A 140 8.04 -7.57 -6.16
CA MET A 140 8.78 -7.04 -5.00
C MET A 140 9.45 -8.15 -4.17
N ASP A 141 8.81 -9.31 -4.03
CA ASP A 141 9.39 -10.45 -3.30
C ASP A 141 10.56 -11.05 -4.11
N ASP A 142 10.40 -11.19 -5.42
CA ASP A 142 11.44 -11.72 -6.30
C ASP A 142 12.68 -10.79 -6.32
N ALA A 143 12.50 -9.49 -6.48
CA ALA A 143 13.59 -8.51 -6.37
C ALA A 143 14.27 -8.55 -4.97
N SER A 144 13.49 -8.75 -3.91
CA SER A 144 14.03 -8.90 -2.55
C SER A 144 14.88 -10.18 -2.39
N LYS A 145 14.45 -11.29 -3.01
CA LYS A 145 15.20 -12.56 -3.00
C LYS A 145 16.52 -12.43 -3.76
N GLU A 146 16.48 -11.81 -4.94
CA GLU A 146 17.68 -11.55 -5.73
C GLU A 146 18.70 -10.67 -4.98
N ALA A 147 18.25 -9.56 -4.42
CA ALA A 147 19.10 -8.68 -3.63
C ALA A 147 19.75 -9.40 -2.44
N LYS A 148 19.00 -10.30 -1.75
CA LYS A 148 19.54 -11.12 -0.67
C LYS A 148 20.54 -12.16 -1.17
N ALA A 149 20.28 -12.77 -2.33
CA ALA A 149 21.19 -13.73 -2.94
C ALA A 149 22.54 -13.06 -3.32
N VAL A 150 22.47 -11.88 -3.94
CA VAL A 150 23.67 -11.07 -4.26
C VAL A 150 24.44 -10.70 -3.01
N LYS A 151 23.76 -10.20 -1.97
CA LYS A 151 24.40 -9.86 -0.70
C LYS A 151 25.06 -11.06 -0.06
N LYS A 152 24.38 -12.21 0.00
CA LYS A 152 24.92 -13.47 0.55
C LYS A 152 26.13 -13.96 -0.25
N ALA A 153 26.12 -13.79 -1.57
CA ALA A 153 27.25 -14.14 -2.42
C ALA A 153 28.46 -13.24 -2.16
N ALA A 154 28.25 -11.94 -1.96
CA ALA A 154 29.31 -10.99 -1.63
C ALA A 154 29.91 -11.21 -0.22
N GLU A 155 29.09 -11.61 0.74
CA GLU A 155 29.48 -11.90 2.11
C GLU A 155 30.13 -13.29 2.29
N ARG A 156 30.12 -14.17 1.26
CA ARG A 156 30.83 -15.45 1.34
C ARG A 156 32.31 -15.20 1.51
N PRO A 157 32.97 -15.71 2.57
CA PRO A 157 34.42 -15.57 2.75
C PRO A 157 35.07 -16.47 1.71
N GLY A 158 35.47 -15.89 0.65
CA GLY A 158 36.06 -16.83 0.01
C GLY A 158 36.28 -17.01 -1.37
N LEU A 159 36.89 -16.36 -1.79
CA LEU A 159 38.06 -16.65 -2.63
C LEU A 159 39.10 -17.42 -1.85
N LYS A 160 38.64 -18.46 -1.15
CA LYS A 160 39.53 -19.44 -0.57
C LYS A 160 40.09 -20.28 -1.69
N LYS A 161 41.38 -20.15 -1.85
CA LYS A 161 42.28 -20.98 -2.61
C LYS A 161 42.08 -20.93 -4.11
N ARG A 162 42.65 -19.90 -4.73
CA ARG A 162 43.46 -20.22 -5.87
C ARG A 162 44.32 -21.40 -5.48
N SER A 163 44.01 -22.57 -5.97
CA SER A 163 44.85 -23.74 -5.85
C SER A 163 46.24 -23.30 -6.26
N LYS A 164 47.22 -23.58 -5.39
CA LYS A 164 48.60 -23.52 -5.76
C LYS A 164 48.70 -24.30 -7.07
N ALA A 165 48.89 -23.60 -8.17
CA ALA A 165 49.28 -24.23 -9.40
C ALA A 165 50.59 -25.00 -9.11
N ALA A 166 50.53 -26.26 -9.38
CA ALA A 166 51.62 -27.17 -9.29
C ALA A 166 52.85 -26.65 -10.01
N LYS A 167 53.97 -26.76 -9.32
CA LYS A 167 55.27 -26.85 -9.98
C LYS A 167 55.30 -28.12 -10.77
#